data_5c9718c0830612f5eba0260b008a3889
#
_entry.id   5c9718c0830612f5eba0260b008a3889
#
_cell.length_a   1.000
_cell.length_b   1.000
_cell.length_c   1.000
_cell.angle_alpha   90.00
_cell.angle_beta   90.00
_cell.angle_gamma   90.00
#
_symmetry.space_group_name_H-M   'P 1'
#
loop_
_entity.id
_entity.type
_entity.pdbx_description
1 polymer ?
#
loop_
_entity_poly.entity_id
_entity_poly.type
_entity_poly.pdbx_seq_one_letter_code
_entity_poly.pdbx_strand_id
1 'polypeptide(L)'
;MGQLWEYLKMAVSDIRMNRGRSFLTMLGIIIGVSSVILIMSIGNGAKTAMEDELSSVAGGQIYIYANSNLEGEIPVITEEDREALRGLDHVKGASSVYNMLNAVETPKGNFEALVDYANPDYRNATNPTMLYGSWFSWDDYDAGQDVAVIAEESAIQMFGTADVVGMTFEMDDGSEIKDMRIVGVKQALEGTFVSTGIGSYLDISVPLTSDSYWATYNDTDSVYIFGETGYTTQVAEEAIRLLESRHDMVGQDAFLMEDFDSQMAAVSQVLDMITIFIMLVAAISLLVGGIGVMNIMLVSVTERTREIGIRKALGARTKSILIQFLAESAIITCIGGLIGITLGIAGAYGICSIPMVGFAPAVSVSAIVGATLFSSAVGIFFGIYPAKKAARMNPIEALRMN
;
A
#
# COMPACT_ATOMS: atom_id res chain seq x y z
N MET A 1 -32.97 22.84 -22.89
CA MET A 1 -32.18 23.23 -21.72
C MET A 1 -32.97 23.97 -20.64
N GLY A 2 -34.01 24.75 -20.94
CA GLY A 2 -34.80 25.50 -19.94
C GLY A 2 -35.53 24.65 -18.89
N GLN A 3 -36.12 23.52 -19.27
CA GLN A 3 -36.87 22.67 -18.34
C GLN A 3 -36.02 22.01 -17.25
N LEU A 4 -34.80 21.57 -17.58
CA LEU A 4 -33.85 20.99 -16.59
C LEU A 4 -33.44 22.03 -15.55
N TRP A 5 -33.21 23.27 -15.95
CA TRP A 5 -32.90 24.37 -15.05
C TRP A 5 -34.04 24.73 -14.10
N GLU A 6 -35.28 24.66 -14.57
CA GLU A 6 -36.44 24.87 -13.71
C GLU A 6 -36.61 23.75 -12.68
N TYR A 7 -36.36 22.46 -13.07
CA TYR A 7 -36.39 21.33 -12.13
C TYR A 7 -35.27 21.46 -11.06
N LEU A 8 -34.07 21.91 -11.45
CA LEU A 8 -32.99 22.22 -10.52
C LEU A 8 -33.39 23.29 -9.50
N LYS A 9 -33.98 24.39 -9.97
CA LYS A 9 -34.39 25.50 -9.11
C LYS A 9 -35.50 25.09 -8.13
N MET A 10 -36.48 24.30 -8.61
CA MET A 10 -37.51 23.73 -7.75
C MET A 10 -36.95 22.81 -6.69
N ALA A 11 -36.07 21.84 -7.05
CA ALA A 11 -35.46 20.91 -6.10
C ALA A 11 -34.62 21.62 -5.02
N VAL A 12 -33.84 22.63 -5.40
CA VAL A 12 -33.09 23.44 -4.42
C VAL A 12 -34.02 24.23 -3.49
N SER A 13 -35.14 24.75 -4.01
CA SER A 13 -36.15 25.43 -3.20
C SER A 13 -36.79 24.49 -2.17
N ASP A 14 -37.10 23.28 -2.59
CA ASP A 14 -37.74 22.26 -1.75
C ASP A 14 -36.80 21.79 -0.63
N ILE A 15 -35.49 21.61 -0.93
CA ILE A 15 -34.46 21.34 0.08
C ILE A 15 -34.37 22.44 1.12
N ARG A 16 -34.52 23.73 0.69
CA ARG A 16 -34.47 24.87 1.60
C ARG A 16 -35.72 24.98 2.50
N MET A 17 -36.90 24.60 2.00
CA MET A 17 -38.11 24.63 2.80
C MET A 17 -38.19 23.53 3.86
N ASN A 18 -37.61 22.35 3.59
CA ASN A 18 -37.64 21.19 4.48
C ASN A 18 -36.23 20.74 4.89
N ARG A 19 -35.40 21.66 5.43
CA ARG A 19 -33.96 21.47 5.76
C ARG A 19 -33.67 20.24 6.59
N GLY A 20 -34.45 19.99 7.65
CA GLY A 20 -34.22 18.86 8.55
C GLY A 20 -34.45 17.50 7.87
N ARG A 21 -35.50 17.39 7.08
CA ARG A 21 -35.82 16.17 6.34
C ARG A 21 -34.80 15.90 5.24
N SER A 22 -34.47 16.93 4.46
CA SER A 22 -33.47 16.82 3.39
C SER A 22 -32.07 16.47 3.94
N PHE A 23 -31.67 17.03 5.10
CA PHE A 23 -30.42 16.68 5.75
C PHE A 23 -30.39 15.22 6.21
N LEU A 24 -31.45 14.75 6.87
CA LEU A 24 -31.55 13.34 7.30
C LEU A 24 -31.51 12.37 6.11
N THR A 25 -32.11 12.76 4.97
CA THR A 25 -32.06 11.97 3.74
C THR A 25 -30.66 11.89 3.17
N MET A 26 -29.99 13.04 3.09
CA MET A 26 -28.63 13.11 2.57
C MET A 26 -27.62 12.45 3.50
N LEU A 27 -27.88 12.39 4.81
CA LEU A 27 -26.94 11.88 5.80
C LEU A 27 -26.47 10.45 5.49
N GLY A 28 -27.40 9.56 5.13
CA GLY A 28 -27.06 8.18 4.74
C GLY A 28 -26.15 8.11 3.51
N ILE A 29 -26.41 8.99 2.53
CA ILE A 29 -25.59 9.08 1.31
C ILE A 29 -24.23 9.70 1.62
N ILE A 30 -24.21 10.79 2.41
CA ILE A 30 -22.99 11.45 2.85
C ILE A 30 -22.08 10.45 3.56
N ILE A 31 -22.60 9.72 4.55
CA ILE A 31 -21.83 8.71 5.29
C ILE A 31 -21.33 7.62 4.34
N GLY A 32 -22.19 7.07 3.48
CA GLY A 32 -21.82 6.01 2.56
C GLY A 32 -20.71 6.45 1.59
N VAL A 33 -20.87 7.59 0.95
CA VAL A 33 -19.90 8.13 -0.02
C VAL A 33 -18.59 8.55 0.68
N SER A 34 -18.68 9.23 1.83
CA SER A 34 -17.49 9.64 2.56
C SER A 34 -16.67 8.44 3.05
N SER A 35 -17.33 7.37 3.51
CA SER A 35 -16.65 6.12 3.89
C SER A 35 -15.93 5.48 2.71
N VAL A 36 -16.57 5.39 1.53
CA VAL A 36 -15.92 4.83 0.32
C VAL A 36 -14.68 5.64 -0.06
N ILE A 37 -14.81 6.96 -0.16
CA ILE A 37 -13.70 7.85 -0.57
C ILE A 37 -12.56 7.81 0.47
N LEU A 38 -12.88 7.86 1.76
CA LEU A 38 -11.92 7.81 2.85
C LEU A 38 -11.10 6.51 2.80
N ILE A 39 -11.79 5.37 2.71
CA ILE A 39 -11.15 4.04 2.72
C ILE A 39 -10.29 3.84 1.48
N MET A 40 -10.81 4.19 0.28
CA MET A 40 -10.04 4.08 -0.95
C MET A 40 -8.81 4.99 -0.94
N SER A 41 -8.93 6.21 -0.40
CA SER A 41 -7.82 7.16 -0.34
C SER A 41 -6.72 6.70 0.62
N ILE A 42 -7.08 6.16 1.77
CA ILE A 42 -6.12 5.60 2.74
C ILE A 42 -5.51 4.29 2.19
N GLY A 43 -6.33 3.38 1.65
CA GLY A 43 -5.87 2.11 1.10
C GLY A 43 -4.89 2.29 -0.07
N ASN A 44 -5.21 3.18 -1.02
CA ASN A 44 -4.31 3.50 -2.11
C ASN A 44 -3.04 4.21 -1.60
N GLY A 45 -3.17 5.11 -0.62
CA GLY A 45 -2.03 5.80 -0.01
C GLY A 45 -1.07 4.83 0.67
N ALA A 46 -1.60 3.89 1.46
CA ALA A 46 -0.82 2.85 2.11
C ALA A 46 -0.12 1.94 1.08
N LYS A 47 -0.85 1.54 0.02
CA LYS A 47 -0.29 0.71 -1.06
C LYS A 47 0.86 1.43 -1.78
N THR A 48 0.65 2.67 -2.21
CA THR A 48 1.70 3.46 -2.88
C THR A 48 2.90 3.70 -1.97
N ALA A 49 2.68 4.06 -0.71
CA ALA A 49 3.77 4.27 0.23
C ALA A 49 4.57 2.99 0.47
N MET A 50 3.89 1.84 0.56
CA MET A 50 4.53 0.55 0.70
C MET A 50 5.32 0.16 -0.56
N GLU A 51 4.76 0.36 -1.76
CA GLU A 51 5.44 0.12 -3.03
C GLU A 51 6.68 1.02 -3.18
N ASP A 52 6.57 2.31 -2.87
CA ASP A 52 7.68 3.27 -2.94
C ASP A 52 8.79 2.92 -1.94
N GLU A 53 8.43 2.65 -0.69
CA GLU A 53 9.36 2.32 0.40
C GLU A 53 10.09 1.01 0.12
N LEU A 54 9.36 -0.03 -0.24
CA LEU A 54 9.92 -1.34 -0.50
C LEU A 54 10.71 -1.38 -1.82
N SER A 55 10.27 -0.65 -2.85
CA SER A 55 11.06 -0.55 -4.09
C SER A 55 12.38 0.18 -3.89
N SER A 56 12.46 1.10 -2.92
CA SER A 56 13.70 1.77 -2.56
C SER A 56 14.68 0.86 -1.81
N VAL A 57 14.16 -0.13 -1.07
CA VAL A 57 14.95 -1.07 -0.25
C VAL A 57 15.31 -2.35 -1.02
N ALA A 58 14.40 -2.85 -1.84
CA ALA A 58 14.54 -4.16 -2.47
C ALA A 58 14.29 -4.14 -4.00
N GLY A 59 14.11 -2.97 -4.59
CA GLY A 59 13.89 -2.83 -6.03
C GLY A 59 15.08 -3.34 -6.83
N GLY A 60 14.87 -4.42 -7.59
CA GLY A 60 15.94 -5.10 -8.33
C GLY A 60 16.60 -6.26 -7.60
N GLN A 61 16.16 -6.60 -6.38
CA GLN A 61 16.63 -7.80 -5.68
C GLN A 61 15.93 -9.06 -6.21
N ILE A 62 16.73 -10.06 -6.49
CA ILE A 62 16.30 -11.40 -6.89
C ILE A 62 16.94 -12.37 -5.89
N TYR A 63 16.14 -13.17 -5.23
CA TYR A 63 16.60 -14.23 -4.35
C TYR A 63 16.51 -15.57 -5.06
N ILE A 64 17.65 -16.23 -5.26
CA ILE A 64 17.72 -17.56 -5.86
C ILE A 64 18.21 -18.54 -4.79
N TYR A 65 17.54 -19.68 -4.69
CA TYR A 65 17.87 -20.70 -3.72
C TYR A 65 17.76 -22.10 -4.33
N ALA A 66 18.53 -23.03 -3.79
CA ALA A 66 18.50 -24.42 -4.20
C ALA A 66 17.17 -25.09 -3.84
N ASN A 67 16.64 -25.89 -4.75
CA ASN A 67 15.38 -26.60 -4.53
C ASN A 67 15.59 -27.77 -3.58
N SER A 68 15.16 -27.64 -2.34
CA SER A 68 15.28 -28.68 -1.30
C SER A 68 14.43 -29.93 -1.53
N ASN A 69 13.52 -29.92 -2.55
CA ASN A 69 12.68 -31.06 -2.89
C ASN A 69 13.28 -31.97 -3.97
N LEU A 70 14.51 -31.68 -4.43
CA LEU A 70 15.20 -32.53 -5.38
C LEU A 70 15.56 -33.90 -4.77
N GLU A 71 15.42 -34.95 -5.55
CA GLU A 71 15.94 -36.27 -5.20
C GLU A 71 17.46 -36.28 -5.48
N GLY A 72 18.29 -36.15 -4.43
CA GLY A 72 19.74 -36.19 -4.56
C GLY A 72 20.45 -35.16 -3.66
N GLU A 73 21.64 -34.77 -4.07
CA GLU A 73 22.44 -33.77 -3.37
C GLU A 73 21.95 -32.38 -3.74
N ILE A 74 21.67 -31.55 -2.73
CA ILE A 74 21.23 -30.17 -2.92
C ILE A 74 22.44 -29.36 -3.46
N PRO A 75 22.29 -28.67 -4.60
CA PRO A 75 23.39 -27.90 -5.16
C PRO A 75 23.75 -26.72 -4.25
N VAL A 76 25.07 -26.42 -4.17
CA VAL A 76 25.62 -25.36 -3.30
C VAL A 76 26.20 -24.27 -4.20
N ILE A 77 25.79 -23.04 -3.99
CA ILE A 77 26.24 -21.87 -4.75
C ILE A 77 27.61 -21.43 -4.21
N THR A 78 28.62 -21.53 -5.06
CA THR A 78 30.02 -21.22 -4.74
C THR A 78 30.36 -19.75 -5.01
N GLU A 79 31.54 -19.27 -4.60
CA GLU A 79 32.01 -17.92 -4.98
C GLU A 79 32.23 -17.80 -6.49
N GLU A 80 32.66 -18.89 -7.15
CA GLU A 80 32.80 -18.91 -8.62
C GLU A 80 31.44 -18.76 -9.34
N ASP A 81 30.36 -19.25 -8.74
CA ASP A 81 29.01 -19.05 -9.26
C ASP A 81 28.57 -17.59 -9.08
N ARG A 82 28.85 -16.99 -7.92
CA ARG A 82 28.58 -15.56 -7.68
C ARG A 82 29.36 -14.66 -8.63
N GLU A 83 30.62 -14.99 -8.91
CA GLU A 83 31.43 -14.26 -9.90
C GLU A 83 30.84 -14.39 -11.32
N ALA A 84 30.39 -15.58 -11.69
CA ALA A 84 29.73 -15.81 -12.97
C ALA A 84 28.39 -15.04 -13.07
N LEU A 85 27.62 -14.97 -11.98
CA LEU A 85 26.37 -14.19 -11.89
C LEU A 85 26.61 -12.68 -12.04
N ARG A 86 27.70 -12.14 -11.46
CA ARG A 86 28.11 -10.73 -11.64
C ARG A 86 28.41 -10.37 -13.10
N GLY A 87 28.77 -11.38 -13.91
CA GLY A 87 29.07 -11.21 -15.32
C GLY A 87 27.84 -11.12 -16.24
N LEU A 88 26.63 -11.33 -15.73
CA LEU A 88 25.39 -11.22 -16.50
C LEU A 88 25.06 -9.76 -16.79
N ASP A 89 24.37 -9.54 -17.92
CA ASP A 89 23.86 -8.21 -18.29
C ASP A 89 22.83 -7.72 -17.26
N HIS A 90 22.82 -6.44 -16.96
CA HIS A 90 21.91 -5.79 -15.99
C HIS A 90 22.08 -6.24 -14.54
N VAL A 91 23.16 -6.96 -14.18
CA VAL A 91 23.51 -7.31 -12.80
C VAL A 91 24.49 -6.29 -12.23
N LYS A 92 24.19 -5.74 -11.07
CA LYS A 92 25.03 -4.79 -10.30
C LYS A 92 25.93 -5.51 -9.28
N GLY A 93 25.55 -6.72 -8.88
CA GLY A 93 26.27 -7.53 -7.91
C GLY A 93 25.51 -8.78 -7.50
N ALA A 94 26.21 -9.68 -6.83
CA ALA A 94 25.67 -10.92 -6.28
C ALA A 94 26.28 -11.18 -4.90
N SER A 95 25.46 -11.46 -3.89
CA SER A 95 25.90 -11.69 -2.51
C SER A 95 25.13 -12.82 -1.86
N SER A 96 25.82 -13.67 -1.12
CA SER A 96 25.18 -14.43 -0.05
C SER A 96 25.07 -13.54 1.17
N VAL A 97 23.98 -13.67 1.92
CA VAL A 97 23.71 -12.85 3.10
C VAL A 97 23.21 -13.74 4.22
N TYR A 98 23.84 -13.62 5.39
CA TYR A 98 23.38 -14.26 6.61
C TYR A 98 23.05 -13.20 7.64
N ASN A 99 21.86 -13.30 8.21
CA ASN A 99 21.40 -12.41 9.26
C ASN A 99 21.49 -13.14 10.60
N MET A 100 22.23 -12.58 11.55
CA MET A 100 22.36 -13.14 12.88
C MET A 100 22.12 -12.08 13.94
N LEU A 101 21.55 -12.52 15.08
CA LEU A 101 21.45 -11.69 16.28
C LEU A 101 22.71 -11.91 17.13
N ASN A 102 23.51 -10.85 17.24
CA ASN A 102 24.77 -10.86 17.99
C ASN A 102 24.66 -9.90 19.18
N ALA A 103 25.40 -10.22 20.25
CA ALA A 103 25.56 -9.30 21.37
C ALA A 103 26.67 -8.29 21.04
N VAL A 104 26.46 -7.03 21.38
CA VAL A 104 27.39 -5.94 21.12
C VAL A 104 27.65 -5.21 22.43
N GLU A 105 28.93 -5.10 22.83
CA GLU A 105 29.35 -4.32 23.98
C GLU A 105 30.01 -3.01 23.56
N THR A 106 29.54 -1.92 24.16
CA THR A 106 29.96 -0.55 23.85
C THR A 106 30.19 0.25 25.13
N PRO A 107 30.82 1.43 25.07
CA PRO A 107 30.99 2.29 26.23
C PRO A 107 29.65 2.71 26.90
N LYS A 108 28.52 2.59 26.19
CA LYS A 108 27.18 2.91 26.72
C LYS A 108 26.41 1.71 27.27
N GLY A 109 26.93 0.51 27.11
CA GLY A 109 26.29 -0.72 27.58
C GLY A 109 26.19 -1.80 26.51
N ASN A 110 25.45 -2.83 26.86
CA ASN A 110 25.25 -4.01 25.99
C ASN A 110 23.97 -3.85 25.20
N PHE A 111 24.04 -4.21 23.94
CA PHE A 111 22.94 -4.15 22.98
C PHE A 111 22.83 -5.47 22.22
N GLU A 112 21.68 -5.71 21.64
CA GLU A 112 21.50 -6.75 20.62
C GLU A 112 21.54 -6.11 19.24
N ALA A 113 22.28 -6.71 18.31
CA ALA A 113 22.42 -6.25 16.94
C ALA A 113 21.88 -7.30 15.96
N LEU A 114 21.15 -6.86 14.96
CA LEU A 114 20.92 -7.63 13.76
C LEU A 114 22.12 -7.38 12.83
N VAL A 115 22.94 -8.40 12.65
CA VAL A 115 24.17 -8.30 11.88
C VAL A 115 23.99 -9.00 10.54
N ASP A 116 24.21 -8.25 9.46
CA ASP A 116 24.23 -8.74 8.09
C ASP A 116 25.68 -9.13 7.73
N TYR A 117 25.95 -10.41 7.63
CA TYR A 117 27.20 -10.96 7.11
C TYR A 117 27.08 -11.11 5.59
N ALA A 118 27.83 -10.31 4.84
CA ALA A 118 27.69 -10.24 3.39
C ALA A 118 29.02 -9.91 2.69
N ASN A 119 29.03 -9.99 1.35
CA ASN A 119 30.12 -9.45 0.56
C ASN A 119 29.87 -7.96 0.23
N PRO A 120 30.87 -7.25 -0.37
CA PRO A 120 30.72 -5.82 -0.69
C PRO A 120 29.58 -5.47 -1.65
N ASP A 121 29.10 -6.42 -2.48
CA ASP A 121 27.98 -6.21 -3.40
C ASP A 121 26.66 -6.00 -2.68
N TYR A 122 26.55 -6.43 -1.41
CA TYR A 122 25.35 -6.21 -0.59
C TYR A 122 24.99 -4.73 -0.43
N ARG A 123 25.95 -3.84 -0.63
CA ARG A 123 25.68 -2.40 -0.77
C ARG A 123 24.57 -2.11 -1.79
N ASN A 124 24.47 -2.92 -2.85
CA ASN A 124 23.46 -2.73 -3.89
C ASN A 124 22.04 -3.14 -3.46
N ALA A 125 21.88 -3.82 -2.32
CA ALA A 125 20.59 -4.21 -1.78
C ALA A 125 19.70 -2.99 -1.48
N THR A 126 20.28 -1.97 -0.82
CA THR A 126 19.55 -0.77 -0.43
C THR A 126 20.16 0.50 -1.01
N ASN A 127 21.35 0.38 -1.64
CA ASN A 127 22.14 1.51 -2.13
C ASN A 127 22.20 2.67 -1.11
N PRO A 128 22.64 2.43 0.13
CA PRO A 128 22.49 3.36 1.22
C PRO A 128 23.33 4.62 1.00
N THR A 129 22.79 5.77 1.39
CA THR A 129 23.58 7.00 1.49
C THR A 129 24.57 6.86 2.65
N MET A 130 25.86 6.97 2.36
CA MET A 130 26.88 6.99 3.41
C MET A 130 26.98 8.40 3.99
N LEU A 131 26.77 8.53 5.30
CA LEU A 131 26.90 9.80 6.03
C LEU A 131 28.36 10.08 6.39
N TYR A 132 29.06 9.04 6.83
CA TYR A 132 30.48 9.10 7.21
C TYR A 132 31.18 7.85 6.69
N GLY A 133 32.45 8.01 6.27
CA GLY A 133 33.26 6.89 5.80
C GLY A 133 32.78 6.28 4.49
N SER A 134 32.97 4.97 4.35
CA SER A 134 32.58 4.21 3.15
C SER A 134 32.09 2.82 3.51
N TRP A 135 31.46 2.15 2.56
CA TRP A 135 31.18 0.72 2.65
C TRP A 135 32.52 -0.06 2.67
N PHE A 136 32.53 -1.24 3.30
CA PHE A 136 33.73 -2.10 3.27
C PHE A 136 34.04 -2.57 1.84
N SER A 137 35.32 -2.71 1.55
CA SER A 137 35.85 -3.02 0.21
C SER A 137 36.03 -4.53 0.01
N TRP A 138 36.29 -4.91 -1.25
CA TRP A 138 36.70 -6.27 -1.57
C TRP A 138 38.05 -6.64 -0.91
N ASP A 139 38.97 -5.67 -0.74
CA ASP A 139 40.22 -5.89 -0.03
C ASP A 139 39.98 -6.22 1.47
N ASP A 140 38.99 -5.53 2.10
CA ASP A 140 38.59 -5.84 3.48
C ASP A 140 37.96 -7.23 3.59
N TYR A 141 37.08 -7.57 2.60
CA TYR A 141 36.42 -8.86 2.50
C TYR A 141 37.45 -10.00 2.32
N ASP A 142 38.34 -9.89 1.32
CA ASP A 142 39.31 -10.94 0.99
C ASP A 142 40.34 -11.14 2.12
N ALA A 143 40.66 -10.07 2.85
CA ALA A 143 41.56 -10.14 4.01
C ALA A 143 40.89 -10.58 5.32
N GLY A 144 39.57 -10.81 5.33
CA GLY A 144 38.81 -11.15 6.52
C GLY A 144 38.94 -10.12 7.65
N GLN A 145 38.89 -8.83 7.28
CA GLN A 145 39.04 -7.74 8.24
C GLN A 145 37.83 -7.58 9.15
N ASP A 146 38.07 -7.36 10.44
CA ASP A 146 37.02 -7.07 11.44
C ASP A 146 36.57 -5.61 11.33
N VAL A 147 35.81 -5.34 10.28
CA VAL A 147 35.27 -4.00 9.98
C VAL A 147 33.72 -4.02 9.90
N ALA A 148 33.12 -2.91 10.26
CA ALA A 148 31.66 -2.79 10.29
C ALA A 148 31.17 -1.49 9.64
N VAL A 149 30.03 -1.58 8.96
CA VAL A 149 29.20 -0.44 8.57
C VAL A 149 27.95 -0.48 9.43
N ILE A 150 27.62 0.63 10.08
CA ILE A 150 26.48 0.71 11.00
C ILE A 150 25.48 1.77 10.57
N ALA A 151 24.22 1.62 10.96
CA ALA A 151 23.22 2.65 10.73
C ALA A 151 23.44 3.87 11.66
N GLU A 152 23.02 5.07 11.23
CA GLU A 152 23.11 6.31 12.02
C GLU A 152 22.48 6.17 13.40
N GLU A 153 21.28 5.58 13.48
CA GLU A 153 20.60 5.37 14.76
C GLU A 153 21.38 4.44 15.68
N SER A 154 21.98 3.38 15.13
CA SER A 154 22.86 2.46 15.85
C SER A 154 24.10 3.17 16.39
N ALA A 155 24.72 4.04 15.57
CA ALA A 155 25.86 4.86 16.00
C ALA A 155 25.51 5.77 17.18
N ILE A 156 24.35 6.46 17.11
CA ILE A 156 23.87 7.34 18.18
C ILE A 156 23.55 6.54 19.46
N GLN A 157 22.95 5.36 19.32
CA GLN A 157 22.68 4.49 20.47
C GLN A 157 23.97 4.00 21.15
N MET A 158 24.92 3.51 20.36
CA MET A 158 26.18 2.92 20.84
C MET A 158 27.15 3.95 21.42
N PHE A 159 27.25 5.13 20.80
CA PHE A 159 28.30 6.11 21.13
C PHE A 159 27.77 7.50 21.49
N GLY A 160 26.51 7.84 21.12
CA GLY A 160 25.91 9.14 21.36
C GLY A 160 26.13 10.18 20.27
N THR A 161 26.77 9.78 19.18
CA THR A 161 27.04 10.61 18.00
C THR A 161 27.03 9.73 16.75
N ALA A 162 26.72 10.32 15.60
CA ALA A 162 26.78 9.63 14.32
C ALA A 162 28.20 9.60 13.73
N ASP A 163 29.09 10.51 14.11
CA ASP A 163 30.49 10.53 13.65
C ASP A 163 31.35 9.61 14.51
N VAL A 164 31.41 8.33 14.12
CA VAL A 164 32.06 7.24 14.85
C VAL A 164 33.05 6.44 14.01
N VAL A 165 33.35 6.90 12.79
CA VAL A 165 34.30 6.20 11.90
C VAL A 165 35.68 6.11 12.57
N GLY A 166 36.23 4.88 12.59
CA GLY A 166 37.48 4.54 13.26
C GLY A 166 37.36 4.12 14.72
N MET A 167 36.16 4.28 15.34
CA MET A 167 35.90 3.70 16.66
C MET A 167 35.72 2.19 16.58
N THR A 168 35.89 1.51 17.74
CA THR A 168 35.72 0.06 17.87
C THR A 168 34.64 -0.28 18.87
N PHE A 169 34.06 -1.46 18.72
CA PHE A 169 33.14 -2.08 19.67
C PHE A 169 33.38 -3.60 19.72
N GLU A 170 33.07 -4.23 20.83
CA GLU A 170 33.13 -5.67 20.95
C GLU A 170 31.86 -6.31 20.44
N MET A 171 31.95 -7.33 19.59
CA MET A 171 30.87 -8.13 19.08
C MET A 171 31.09 -9.60 19.42
N ASP A 172 30.08 -10.21 20.05
CA ASP A 172 30.04 -11.63 20.36
C ASP A 172 29.09 -12.32 19.36
N ASP A 173 29.65 -13.16 18.49
CA ASP A 173 28.91 -13.96 17.49
C ASP A 173 28.48 -15.33 18.04
N GLY A 174 28.67 -15.59 19.33
CA GLY A 174 28.39 -16.86 20.01
C GLY A 174 29.50 -17.88 19.92
N SER A 175 30.57 -17.65 19.13
CA SER A 175 31.79 -18.47 19.04
C SER A 175 33.02 -17.73 19.55
N GLU A 176 33.14 -16.46 19.25
CA GLU A 176 34.27 -15.63 19.67
C GLU A 176 33.84 -14.16 19.87
N ILE A 177 34.64 -13.44 20.64
CA ILE A 177 34.45 -11.98 20.84
C ILE A 177 35.50 -11.28 20.00
N LYS A 178 35.07 -10.32 19.17
CA LYS A 178 35.93 -9.57 18.24
C LYS A 178 35.80 -8.08 18.44
N ASP A 179 36.90 -7.38 18.24
CA ASP A 179 36.94 -5.91 18.16
C ASP A 179 36.62 -5.45 16.73
N MET A 180 35.40 -5.06 16.48
CA MET A 180 34.95 -4.56 15.19
C MET A 180 35.25 -3.07 15.03
N ARG A 181 35.94 -2.68 13.95
CA ARG A 181 36.26 -1.29 13.64
C ARG A 181 35.23 -0.70 12.68
N ILE A 182 34.62 0.40 13.05
CA ILE A 182 33.63 1.11 12.19
C ILE A 182 34.37 1.80 11.05
N VAL A 183 34.01 1.43 9.80
CA VAL A 183 34.56 2.02 8.57
C VAL A 183 33.57 2.94 7.88
N GLY A 184 32.27 2.80 8.19
CA GLY A 184 31.24 3.64 7.62
C GLY A 184 29.97 3.72 8.46
N VAL A 185 29.26 4.83 8.29
CA VAL A 185 27.93 5.05 8.85
C VAL A 185 26.98 5.32 7.71
N LYS A 186 25.98 4.43 7.57
CA LYS A 186 24.91 4.56 6.58
C LYS A 186 23.73 5.33 7.17
N GLN A 187 23.04 6.11 6.33
CA GLN A 187 21.78 6.73 6.71
C GLN A 187 20.78 5.63 7.09
N ALA A 188 20.04 5.84 8.17
CA ALA A 188 18.94 4.94 8.52
C ALA A 188 17.92 4.87 7.38
N LEU A 189 17.36 3.69 7.15
CA LEU A 189 16.24 3.55 6.23
C LEU A 189 15.00 4.21 6.86
N GLU A 190 14.66 5.40 6.37
CA GLU A 190 13.45 6.10 6.80
C GLU A 190 12.25 5.47 6.08
N GLY A 191 11.37 4.81 6.83
CA GLY A 191 10.14 4.29 6.28
C GLY A 191 9.15 3.86 7.36
N THR A 192 7.89 3.89 7.02
CA THR A 192 6.80 3.53 7.94
C THR A 192 6.71 2.02 8.11
N PHE A 193 7.02 1.26 7.07
CA PHE A 193 6.85 -0.20 7.00
C PHE A 193 8.17 -0.94 7.28
N VAL A 194 9.31 -0.37 6.95
CA VAL A 194 10.63 -0.97 7.15
C VAL A 194 11.16 -0.72 8.57
N SER A 195 10.89 0.44 9.16
CA SER A 195 11.37 0.82 10.49
C SER A 195 10.71 0.04 11.65
N THR A 196 9.51 -0.52 11.47
CA THR A 196 8.76 -1.16 12.56
C THR A 196 9.29 -2.54 12.99
N GLY A 197 10.19 -3.16 12.21
CA GLY A 197 10.76 -4.48 12.53
C GLY A 197 12.14 -4.44 13.20
N ILE A 198 12.93 -3.39 12.96
CA ILE A 198 14.34 -3.28 13.37
C ILE A 198 14.53 -2.40 14.61
N GLY A 199 13.53 -1.61 15.00
CA GLY A 199 13.65 -0.56 16.01
C GLY A 199 14.07 -0.96 17.45
N SER A 200 14.36 -2.24 17.70
CA SER A 200 14.90 -2.73 18.98
C SER A 200 16.35 -3.23 18.87
N TYR A 201 16.84 -3.47 17.65
CA TYR A 201 18.18 -4.02 17.40
C TYR A 201 19.05 -2.99 16.70
N LEU A 202 20.36 -3.05 16.96
CA LEU A 202 21.33 -2.30 16.16
C LEU A 202 21.41 -2.90 14.75
N ASP A 203 21.49 -2.06 13.73
CA ASP A 203 21.69 -2.47 12.33
C ASP A 203 23.18 -2.35 12.00
N ILE A 204 23.82 -3.49 11.74
CA ILE A 204 25.26 -3.63 11.50
C ILE A 204 25.46 -4.51 10.28
N SER A 205 26.32 -4.11 9.35
CA SER A 205 26.75 -4.92 8.21
C SER A 205 28.25 -5.16 8.28
N VAL A 206 28.68 -6.41 8.14
CA VAL A 206 30.10 -6.83 8.24
C VAL A 206 30.48 -7.73 7.07
N PRO A 207 31.79 -7.83 6.70
CA PRO A 207 32.24 -8.83 5.76
C PRO A 207 31.92 -10.24 6.24
N LEU A 208 31.39 -11.09 5.38
CA LEU A 208 31.10 -12.49 5.69
C LEU A 208 32.35 -13.23 6.13
N THR A 209 33.49 -12.89 5.54
CA THR A 209 34.80 -13.49 5.81
C THR A 209 35.44 -13.04 7.13
N SER A 210 34.88 -12.04 7.81
CA SER A 210 35.33 -11.67 9.18
C SER A 210 34.95 -12.72 10.22
N ASP A 211 33.95 -13.57 9.93
CA ASP A 211 33.56 -14.68 10.77
C ASP A 211 34.28 -15.97 10.31
N SER A 212 34.96 -16.65 11.23
CA SER A 212 35.76 -17.85 10.93
C SER A 212 34.92 -19.03 10.43
N TYR A 213 33.68 -19.16 10.90
CA TYR A 213 32.73 -20.18 10.44
C TYR A 213 32.33 -19.94 8.99
N TRP A 214 31.86 -18.74 8.70
CA TRP A 214 31.41 -18.37 7.35
C TRP A 214 32.55 -18.22 6.35
N ALA A 215 33.75 -17.81 6.79
CA ALA A 215 34.95 -17.83 5.96
C ALA A 215 35.33 -19.26 5.48
N THR A 216 34.97 -20.26 6.27
CA THR A 216 35.24 -21.66 5.94
C THR A 216 34.10 -22.29 5.12
N TYR A 217 32.87 -21.92 5.41
CA TYR A 217 31.66 -22.45 4.78
C TYR A 217 30.96 -21.36 3.93
N ASN A 218 31.73 -20.76 3.00
CA ASN A 218 31.25 -19.71 2.11
C ASN A 218 30.26 -20.21 1.02
N ASP A 219 30.21 -21.52 0.86
CA ASP A 219 29.27 -22.17 -0.05
C ASP A 219 27.87 -22.19 0.56
N THR A 220 26.89 -21.69 -0.16
CA THR A 220 25.53 -21.43 0.34
C THR A 220 24.49 -22.10 -0.55
N ASP A 221 23.32 -22.33 -0.01
CA ASP A 221 22.16 -22.81 -0.78
C ASP A 221 21.40 -21.67 -1.48
N SER A 222 21.82 -20.43 -1.27
CA SER A 222 21.10 -19.25 -1.76
C SER A 222 22.01 -18.07 -2.07
N VAL A 223 21.51 -17.19 -2.96
CA VAL A 223 22.20 -15.96 -3.37
C VAL A 223 21.19 -14.85 -3.65
N TYR A 224 21.53 -13.64 -3.23
CA TYR A 224 20.87 -12.41 -3.66
C TYR A 224 21.60 -11.84 -4.88
N ILE A 225 20.85 -11.57 -5.94
CA ILE A 225 21.32 -10.88 -7.13
C ILE A 225 20.70 -9.49 -7.15
N PHE A 226 21.52 -8.47 -7.36
CA PHE A 226 21.10 -7.09 -7.44
C PHE A 226 21.08 -6.66 -8.91
N GLY A 227 19.89 -6.67 -9.51
CA GLY A 227 19.68 -6.31 -10.90
C GLY A 227 19.27 -4.83 -11.09
N GLU A 228 19.22 -4.39 -12.35
CA GLU A 228 18.58 -3.13 -12.69
C GLU A 228 17.07 -3.26 -12.63
N THR A 229 16.40 -2.25 -12.08
CA THR A 229 14.93 -2.20 -12.00
C THR A 229 14.31 -2.31 -13.41
N GLY A 230 13.37 -3.23 -13.58
CA GLY A 230 12.72 -3.51 -14.86
C GLY A 230 13.33 -4.67 -15.66
N TYR A 231 14.49 -5.20 -15.24
CA TYR A 231 15.13 -6.37 -15.84
C TYR A 231 15.15 -7.59 -14.91
N THR A 232 14.55 -7.52 -13.73
CA THR A 232 14.55 -8.55 -12.68
C THR A 232 14.16 -9.93 -13.19
N THR A 233 13.06 -10.05 -13.93
CA THR A 233 12.61 -11.33 -14.49
C THR A 233 13.59 -11.89 -15.51
N GLN A 234 14.15 -11.07 -16.39
CA GLN A 234 15.13 -11.50 -17.38
C GLN A 234 16.42 -11.97 -16.69
N VAL A 235 16.93 -11.18 -15.76
CA VAL A 235 18.14 -11.51 -14.97
C VAL A 235 17.93 -12.81 -14.20
N ALA A 236 16.76 -13.00 -13.57
CA ALA A 236 16.43 -14.20 -12.83
C ALA A 236 16.45 -15.46 -13.70
N GLU A 237 15.80 -15.40 -14.87
CA GLU A 237 15.81 -16.53 -15.81
C GLU A 237 17.19 -16.85 -16.36
N GLU A 238 18.02 -15.84 -16.62
CA GLU A 238 19.39 -16.02 -17.10
C GLU A 238 20.28 -16.59 -16.00
N ALA A 239 20.11 -16.12 -14.75
CA ALA A 239 20.84 -16.59 -13.60
C ALA A 239 20.53 -18.05 -13.27
N ILE A 240 19.26 -18.47 -13.29
CA ILE A 240 18.87 -19.87 -13.09
C ILE A 240 19.47 -20.76 -14.18
N ARG A 241 19.36 -20.38 -15.45
CA ARG A 241 19.96 -21.13 -16.57
C ARG A 241 21.48 -21.28 -16.41
N LEU A 242 22.15 -20.20 -15.97
CA LEU A 242 23.58 -20.22 -15.73
C LEU A 242 23.95 -21.19 -14.60
N LEU A 243 23.26 -21.11 -13.47
CA LEU A 243 23.48 -21.98 -12.31
C LEU A 243 23.20 -23.45 -12.66
N GLU A 244 22.05 -23.76 -13.26
CA GLU A 244 21.73 -25.12 -13.71
C GLU A 244 22.78 -25.68 -14.67
N SER A 245 23.27 -24.86 -15.61
CA SER A 245 24.32 -25.25 -16.54
C SER A 245 25.66 -25.53 -15.87
N ARG A 246 26.03 -24.75 -14.86
CA ARG A 246 27.29 -24.92 -14.11
C ARG A 246 27.26 -26.13 -13.19
N HIS A 247 26.09 -26.50 -12.70
CA HIS A 247 25.87 -27.67 -11.83
C HIS A 247 25.43 -28.94 -12.57
N ASP A 248 25.42 -28.95 -13.92
CA ASP A 248 24.95 -30.08 -14.75
C ASP A 248 23.50 -30.52 -14.43
N MET A 249 22.64 -29.56 -14.03
CA MET A 249 21.25 -29.79 -13.58
C MET A 249 20.19 -29.14 -14.52
N VAL A 250 20.53 -28.92 -15.78
CA VAL A 250 19.64 -28.24 -16.75
C VAL A 250 18.31 -28.95 -16.87
N GLY A 251 17.20 -28.19 -16.62
CA GLY A 251 15.84 -28.70 -16.72
C GLY A 251 15.38 -29.58 -15.56
N GLN A 252 16.08 -29.58 -14.44
CA GLN A 252 15.71 -30.31 -13.23
C GLN A 252 15.02 -29.41 -12.19
N ASP A 253 14.78 -28.13 -12.50
CA ASP A 253 14.29 -27.13 -11.56
C ASP A 253 15.13 -27.08 -10.26
N ALA A 254 16.47 -27.16 -10.44
CA ALA A 254 17.42 -27.26 -9.34
C ALA A 254 17.53 -25.99 -8.51
N PHE A 255 17.23 -24.85 -9.14
CA PHE A 255 17.21 -23.54 -8.48
C PHE A 255 15.85 -22.90 -8.66
N LEU A 256 15.34 -22.34 -7.57
CA LEU A 256 14.07 -21.59 -7.52
C LEU A 256 14.40 -20.12 -7.28
N MET A 257 13.51 -19.25 -7.75
CA MET A 257 13.62 -17.83 -7.50
C MET A 257 12.42 -17.31 -6.71
N GLU A 258 12.68 -16.34 -5.88
CA GLU A 258 11.69 -15.39 -5.38
C GLU A 258 12.13 -14.00 -5.80
N ASP A 259 11.33 -13.33 -6.60
CA ASP A 259 11.54 -11.93 -6.88
C ASP A 259 10.68 -11.07 -5.94
N PHE A 260 11.20 -9.92 -5.61
CA PHE A 260 10.51 -8.98 -4.74
C PHE A 260 9.18 -8.50 -5.36
N ASP A 261 9.13 -8.37 -6.67
CA ASP A 261 7.93 -7.91 -7.39
C ASP A 261 6.78 -8.91 -7.22
N SER A 262 7.05 -10.22 -7.23
CA SER A 262 6.07 -11.28 -6.97
C SER A 262 5.54 -11.23 -5.53
N GLN A 263 6.42 -11.01 -4.55
CA GLN A 263 6.01 -10.86 -3.15
C GLN A 263 5.15 -9.62 -2.96
N MET A 264 5.52 -8.51 -3.60
CA MET A 264 4.74 -7.28 -3.58
C MET A 264 3.38 -7.45 -4.25
N ALA A 265 3.30 -8.19 -5.34
CA ALA A 265 2.02 -8.52 -5.98
C ALA A 265 1.10 -9.30 -5.03
N ALA A 266 1.63 -10.25 -4.28
CA ALA A 266 0.86 -11.01 -3.29
C ALA A 266 0.34 -10.10 -2.14
N VAL A 267 1.18 -9.21 -1.61
CA VAL A 267 0.78 -8.24 -0.58
C VAL A 267 -0.28 -7.28 -1.13
N SER A 268 -0.06 -6.74 -2.34
CA SER A 268 -1.03 -5.88 -3.03
C SER A 268 -2.37 -6.56 -3.22
N GLN A 269 -2.39 -7.85 -3.57
CA GLN A 269 -3.61 -8.65 -3.71
C GLN A 269 -4.38 -8.76 -2.38
N VAL A 270 -3.68 -8.94 -1.25
CA VAL A 270 -4.30 -8.98 0.07
C VAL A 270 -4.91 -7.62 0.43
N LEU A 271 -4.18 -6.51 0.18
CA LEU A 271 -4.68 -5.16 0.41
C LEU A 271 -5.90 -4.84 -0.47
N ASP A 272 -5.89 -5.25 -1.72
CA ASP A 272 -7.03 -5.09 -2.64
C ASP A 272 -8.24 -5.89 -2.16
N MET A 273 -8.06 -7.12 -1.65
CA MET A 273 -9.13 -7.94 -1.09
C MET A 273 -9.75 -7.28 0.15
N ILE A 274 -8.94 -6.74 1.06
CA ILE A 274 -9.41 -6.00 2.24
C ILE A 274 -10.20 -4.76 1.79
N THR A 275 -9.68 -4.02 0.82
CA THR A 275 -10.33 -2.83 0.27
C THR A 275 -11.69 -3.16 -0.34
N ILE A 276 -11.80 -4.24 -1.12
CA ILE A 276 -13.07 -4.73 -1.69
C ILE A 276 -14.06 -5.10 -0.59
N PHE A 277 -13.60 -5.81 0.45
CA PHE A 277 -14.48 -6.18 1.58
C PHE A 277 -15.05 -4.94 2.28
N ILE A 278 -14.23 -3.95 2.54
CA ILE A 278 -14.66 -2.72 3.20
C ILE A 278 -15.58 -1.90 2.26
N MET A 279 -15.31 -1.88 0.94
CA MET A 279 -16.20 -1.28 -0.05
C MET A 279 -17.59 -1.93 -0.06
N LEU A 280 -17.69 -3.25 0.11
CA LEU A 280 -18.97 -3.93 0.23
C LEU A 280 -19.77 -3.44 1.44
N VAL A 281 -19.12 -3.27 2.60
CA VAL A 281 -19.76 -2.72 3.80
C VAL A 281 -20.25 -1.29 3.56
N ALA A 282 -19.44 -0.45 2.91
CA ALA A 282 -19.83 0.92 2.56
C ALA A 282 -20.99 0.95 1.54
N ALA A 283 -21.00 0.03 0.57
CA ALA A 283 -22.10 -0.12 -0.38
C ALA A 283 -23.42 -0.48 0.31
N ILE A 284 -23.39 -1.38 1.31
CA ILE A 284 -24.57 -1.69 2.13
C ILE A 284 -25.06 -0.44 2.87
N SER A 285 -24.15 0.34 3.44
CA SER A 285 -24.49 1.60 4.11
C SER A 285 -25.16 2.58 3.17
N LEU A 286 -24.70 2.67 1.90
CA LEU A 286 -25.27 3.51 0.88
C LEU A 286 -26.65 3.02 0.44
N LEU A 287 -26.89 1.70 0.36
CA LEU A 287 -28.19 1.12 0.09
C LEU A 287 -29.21 1.48 1.20
N VAL A 288 -28.78 1.40 2.46
CA VAL A 288 -29.62 1.82 3.61
C VAL A 288 -29.95 3.30 3.53
N GLY A 289 -28.97 4.15 3.15
CA GLY A 289 -29.19 5.56 2.86
C GLY A 289 -30.21 5.77 1.71
N GLY A 290 -30.13 4.97 0.65
CA GLY A 290 -31.09 4.98 -0.47
C GLY A 290 -32.52 4.62 -0.06
N ILE A 291 -32.69 3.66 0.85
CA ILE A 291 -34.02 3.35 1.43
C ILE A 291 -34.55 4.56 2.22
N GLY A 292 -33.67 5.27 2.93
CA GLY A 292 -34.01 6.54 3.58
C GLY A 292 -34.57 7.59 2.58
N VAL A 293 -33.89 7.76 1.42
CA VAL A 293 -34.36 8.61 0.32
C VAL A 293 -35.74 8.18 -0.15
N MET A 294 -35.93 6.89 -0.41
CA MET A 294 -37.22 6.35 -0.87
C MET A 294 -38.36 6.66 0.12
N ASN A 295 -38.15 6.43 1.41
CA ASN A 295 -39.16 6.65 2.44
C ASN A 295 -39.54 8.13 2.53
N ILE A 296 -38.58 9.04 2.46
CA ILE A 296 -38.84 10.47 2.55
C ILE A 296 -39.52 10.98 1.26
N MET A 297 -39.10 10.46 0.10
CA MET A 297 -39.80 10.78 -1.16
C MET A 297 -41.25 10.30 -1.16
N LEU A 298 -41.55 9.13 -0.57
CA LEU A 298 -42.93 8.65 -0.40
C LEU A 298 -43.79 9.61 0.45
N VAL A 299 -43.21 10.11 1.55
CA VAL A 299 -43.88 11.10 2.39
C VAL A 299 -44.09 12.42 1.63
N SER A 300 -43.06 12.90 0.91
CA SER A 300 -43.19 14.11 0.08
C SER A 300 -44.31 13.98 -1.01
N VAL A 301 -44.40 12.83 -1.65
CA VAL A 301 -45.44 12.54 -2.62
C VAL A 301 -46.84 12.58 -1.97
N THR A 302 -47.00 12.04 -0.77
CA THR A 302 -48.29 12.07 -0.06
C THR A 302 -48.67 13.48 0.39
N GLU A 303 -47.73 14.28 0.88
CA GLU A 303 -47.93 15.69 1.26
C GLU A 303 -48.31 16.57 0.06
N ARG A 304 -47.79 16.27 -1.15
CA ARG A 304 -48.04 17.00 -2.40
C ARG A 304 -49.12 16.38 -3.27
N THR A 305 -49.93 15.45 -2.72
CA THR A 305 -50.96 14.71 -3.47
C THR A 305 -51.89 15.65 -4.22
N ARG A 306 -52.38 16.72 -3.56
CA ARG A 306 -53.30 17.71 -4.16
C ARG A 306 -52.63 18.51 -5.27
N GLU A 307 -51.38 18.93 -5.11
CA GLU A 307 -50.61 19.65 -6.13
C GLU A 307 -50.40 18.79 -7.39
N ILE A 308 -50.05 17.52 -7.21
CA ILE A 308 -49.88 16.54 -8.29
C ILE A 308 -51.22 16.34 -9.01
N GLY A 309 -52.32 16.25 -8.25
CA GLY A 309 -53.67 16.12 -8.77
C GLY A 309 -54.07 17.31 -9.64
N ILE A 310 -53.79 18.54 -9.20
CA ILE A 310 -54.06 19.79 -9.98
C ILE A 310 -53.28 19.80 -11.28
N ARG A 311 -51.95 19.48 -11.23
CA ARG A 311 -51.11 19.42 -12.45
C ARG A 311 -51.64 18.40 -13.46
N LYS A 312 -52.08 17.25 -12.99
CA LYS A 312 -52.67 16.22 -13.85
C LYS A 312 -54.01 16.62 -14.42
N ALA A 313 -54.86 17.28 -13.63
CA ALA A 313 -56.15 17.81 -14.09
C ALA A 313 -55.96 18.88 -15.19
N LEU A 314 -54.87 19.65 -15.12
CA LEU A 314 -54.46 20.63 -16.14
C LEU A 314 -53.77 20.00 -17.36
N GLY A 315 -53.66 18.65 -17.45
CA GLY A 315 -53.14 17.94 -18.62
C GLY A 315 -51.64 17.59 -18.57
N ALA A 316 -50.98 17.64 -17.40
CA ALA A 316 -49.61 17.25 -17.30
C ALA A 316 -49.42 15.76 -17.63
N ARG A 317 -48.45 15.46 -18.52
CA ARG A 317 -48.12 14.08 -18.92
C ARG A 317 -47.50 13.32 -17.74
N THR A 318 -47.85 12.05 -17.58
CA THR A 318 -47.30 11.15 -16.56
C THR A 318 -45.75 11.12 -16.57
N LYS A 319 -45.17 11.18 -17.79
CA LYS A 319 -43.70 11.22 -17.99
C LYS A 319 -43.08 12.49 -17.39
N SER A 320 -43.74 13.64 -17.48
CA SER A 320 -43.21 14.91 -16.93
C SER A 320 -43.16 14.88 -15.40
N ILE A 321 -44.18 14.33 -14.75
CA ILE A 321 -44.20 14.13 -13.30
C ILE A 321 -43.16 13.15 -12.86
N LEU A 322 -42.99 12.02 -13.57
CA LEU A 322 -41.95 11.01 -13.30
C LEU A 322 -40.57 11.63 -13.36
N ILE A 323 -40.24 12.35 -14.44
CA ILE A 323 -38.94 13.00 -14.62
C ILE A 323 -38.68 14.04 -13.53
N GLN A 324 -39.69 14.82 -13.13
CA GLN A 324 -39.55 15.81 -12.07
C GLN A 324 -39.08 15.17 -10.74
N PHE A 325 -39.76 14.11 -10.27
CA PHE A 325 -39.43 13.44 -9.03
C PHE A 325 -38.09 12.66 -9.10
N LEU A 326 -37.77 12.09 -10.27
CA LEU A 326 -36.45 11.48 -10.50
C LEU A 326 -35.32 12.51 -10.48
N ALA A 327 -35.54 13.69 -11.08
CA ALA A 327 -34.56 14.77 -11.02
C ALA A 327 -34.37 15.28 -9.58
N GLU A 328 -35.44 15.38 -8.79
CA GLU A 328 -35.39 15.78 -7.39
C GLU A 328 -34.54 14.78 -6.57
N SER A 329 -34.78 13.47 -6.71
CA SER A 329 -33.98 12.46 -6.03
C SER A 329 -32.51 12.46 -6.49
N ALA A 330 -32.25 12.60 -7.79
CA ALA A 330 -30.89 12.66 -8.34
C ALA A 330 -30.10 13.89 -7.82
N ILE A 331 -30.78 15.04 -7.69
CA ILE A 331 -30.16 16.26 -7.15
C ILE A 331 -29.79 16.08 -5.67
N ILE A 332 -30.69 15.54 -4.85
CA ILE A 332 -30.47 15.28 -3.45
C ILE A 332 -29.25 14.34 -3.28
N THR A 333 -29.20 13.26 -4.06
CA THR A 333 -28.09 12.29 -3.97
C THR A 333 -26.80 12.83 -4.54
N CYS A 334 -26.83 13.67 -5.56
CA CYS A 334 -25.65 14.34 -6.09
C CYS A 334 -25.05 15.34 -5.09
N ILE A 335 -25.89 16.16 -4.43
CA ILE A 335 -25.45 17.08 -3.39
C ILE A 335 -24.88 16.30 -2.19
N GLY A 336 -25.59 15.26 -1.73
CA GLY A 336 -25.09 14.36 -0.67
C GLY A 336 -23.77 13.69 -1.04
N GLY A 337 -23.64 13.24 -2.29
CA GLY A 337 -22.42 12.67 -2.85
C GLY A 337 -21.25 13.66 -2.85
N LEU A 338 -21.46 14.90 -3.30
CA LEU A 338 -20.42 15.94 -3.30
C LEU A 338 -19.96 16.29 -1.89
N ILE A 339 -20.89 16.44 -0.95
CA ILE A 339 -20.56 16.65 0.46
C ILE A 339 -19.80 15.44 1.02
N GLY A 340 -20.25 14.21 0.70
CA GLY A 340 -19.59 12.98 1.10
C GLY A 340 -18.16 12.87 0.56
N ILE A 341 -17.92 13.22 -0.71
CA ILE A 341 -16.56 13.26 -1.29
C ILE A 341 -15.67 14.25 -0.55
N THR A 342 -16.16 15.47 -0.33
CA THR A 342 -15.35 16.50 0.39
C THR A 342 -15.03 16.08 1.83
N LEU A 343 -15.98 15.50 2.55
CA LEU A 343 -15.77 14.98 3.90
C LEU A 343 -14.86 13.73 3.90
N GLY A 344 -14.99 12.85 2.93
CA GLY A 344 -14.14 11.67 2.77
C GLY A 344 -12.69 12.04 2.53
N ILE A 345 -12.43 13.00 1.62
CA ILE A 345 -11.09 13.52 1.34
C ILE A 345 -10.53 14.22 2.58
N ALA A 346 -11.29 15.14 3.19
CA ALA A 346 -10.85 15.85 4.40
C ALA A 346 -10.56 14.89 5.56
N GLY A 347 -11.38 13.86 5.73
CA GLY A 347 -11.17 12.81 6.72
C GLY A 347 -9.91 11.98 6.46
N ALA A 348 -9.62 11.62 5.19
CA ALA A 348 -8.43 10.89 4.81
C ALA A 348 -7.16 11.70 5.13
N TYR A 349 -7.11 12.98 4.73
CA TYR A 349 -6.00 13.86 5.11
C TYR A 349 -5.88 14.06 6.62
N GLY A 350 -7.02 14.18 7.34
CA GLY A 350 -7.02 14.31 8.80
C GLY A 350 -6.46 13.10 9.51
N ILE A 351 -6.78 11.89 9.05
CA ILE A 351 -6.24 10.64 9.62
C ILE A 351 -4.76 10.48 9.27
N CYS A 352 -4.38 10.69 8.00
CA CYS A 352 -3.00 10.55 7.56
C CYS A 352 -2.07 11.65 8.10
N SER A 353 -2.59 12.76 8.65
CA SER A 353 -1.78 13.76 9.33
C SER A 353 -1.39 13.37 10.77
N ILE A 354 -1.89 12.25 11.28
CA ILE A 354 -1.48 11.70 12.57
C ILE A 354 -0.06 11.11 12.40
N PRO A 355 0.95 11.51 13.19
CA PRO A 355 2.35 11.08 13.00
C PRO A 355 2.55 9.55 12.96
N MET A 356 1.67 8.80 13.64
CA MET A 356 1.73 7.33 13.69
C MET A 356 1.34 6.65 12.35
N VAL A 357 0.66 7.36 11.44
CA VAL A 357 0.21 6.78 10.15
C VAL A 357 1.33 6.80 9.10
N GLY A 358 2.15 7.85 9.10
CA GLY A 358 3.40 7.92 8.35
C GLY A 358 3.32 8.05 6.83
N PHE A 359 2.13 8.03 6.21
CA PHE A 359 1.98 8.15 4.77
C PHE A 359 0.87 9.13 4.36
N ALA A 360 0.93 9.63 3.13
CA ALA A 360 -0.09 10.53 2.57
C ALA A 360 -1.25 9.76 1.92
N PRO A 361 -2.50 10.24 2.01
CA PRO A 361 -3.61 9.59 1.32
C PRO A 361 -3.50 9.81 -0.19
N ALA A 362 -3.72 8.75 -0.98
CA ALA A 362 -3.74 8.83 -2.44
C ALA A 362 -5.19 8.90 -2.95
N VAL A 363 -5.63 10.12 -3.29
CA VAL A 363 -7.00 10.34 -3.81
C VAL A 363 -7.04 9.98 -5.28
N SER A 364 -7.75 8.92 -5.64
CA SER A 364 -7.92 8.47 -7.02
C SER A 364 -9.10 9.18 -7.69
N VAL A 365 -8.88 9.73 -8.90
CA VAL A 365 -9.95 10.31 -9.73
C VAL A 365 -10.99 9.24 -10.09
N SER A 366 -10.57 8.01 -10.34
CA SER A 366 -11.48 6.89 -10.61
C SER A 366 -12.40 6.59 -9.43
N ALA A 367 -11.90 6.71 -8.19
CA ALA A 367 -12.69 6.55 -6.97
C ALA A 367 -13.78 7.65 -6.85
N ILE A 368 -13.42 8.91 -7.12
CA ILE A 368 -14.37 10.04 -7.10
C ILE A 368 -15.46 9.84 -8.15
N VAL A 369 -15.09 9.51 -9.38
CA VAL A 369 -16.03 9.27 -10.48
C VAL A 369 -16.91 8.05 -10.15
N GLY A 370 -16.33 6.96 -9.70
CA GLY A 370 -17.06 5.75 -9.30
C GLY A 370 -18.07 6.01 -8.18
N ALA A 371 -17.66 6.69 -7.12
CA ALA A 371 -18.54 7.06 -6.00
C ALA A 371 -19.68 7.99 -6.45
N THR A 372 -19.39 8.96 -7.32
CA THR A 372 -20.40 9.87 -7.87
C THR A 372 -21.43 9.13 -8.73
N LEU A 373 -20.96 8.26 -9.63
CA LEU A 373 -21.84 7.44 -10.48
C LEU A 373 -22.69 6.48 -9.64
N PHE A 374 -22.09 5.82 -8.67
CA PHE A 374 -22.78 4.87 -7.82
C PHE A 374 -23.81 5.55 -6.92
N SER A 375 -23.48 6.69 -6.29
CA SER A 375 -24.45 7.44 -5.47
C SER A 375 -25.63 7.97 -6.30
N SER A 376 -25.36 8.44 -7.52
CA SER A 376 -26.40 8.87 -8.46
C SER A 376 -27.29 7.72 -8.90
N ALA A 377 -26.70 6.56 -9.19
CA ALA A 377 -27.45 5.35 -9.55
C ALA A 377 -28.38 4.89 -8.40
N VAL A 378 -27.89 4.89 -7.17
CA VAL A 378 -28.66 4.59 -5.97
C VAL A 378 -29.82 5.57 -5.81
N GLY A 379 -29.56 6.87 -5.97
CA GLY A 379 -30.61 7.90 -5.89
C GLY A 379 -31.72 7.73 -6.93
N ILE A 380 -31.33 7.45 -8.17
CA ILE A 380 -32.30 7.18 -9.25
C ILE A 380 -33.07 5.88 -8.95
N PHE A 381 -32.40 4.80 -8.58
CA PHE A 381 -33.02 3.50 -8.31
C PHE A 381 -34.08 3.59 -7.22
N PHE A 382 -33.74 4.17 -6.07
CA PHE A 382 -34.67 4.33 -4.96
C PHE A 382 -35.70 5.45 -5.19
N GLY A 383 -35.43 6.40 -6.10
CA GLY A 383 -36.35 7.42 -6.54
C GLY A 383 -37.44 6.94 -7.52
N ILE A 384 -37.18 5.82 -8.27
CA ILE A 384 -38.13 5.30 -9.27
C ILE A 384 -39.49 4.95 -8.67
N TYR A 385 -39.50 4.25 -7.55
CA TYR A 385 -40.76 3.78 -6.94
C TYR A 385 -41.65 4.93 -6.47
N PRO A 386 -41.19 5.92 -5.67
CA PRO A 386 -41.98 7.10 -5.31
C PRO A 386 -42.42 7.91 -6.52
N ALA A 387 -41.54 8.15 -7.47
CA ALA A 387 -41.82 8.91 -8.68
C ALA A 387 -42.93 8.23 -9.54
N LYS A 388 -42.86 6.90 -9.67
CA LYS A 388 -43.89 6.12 -10.39
C LYS A 388 -45.25 6.15 -9.67
N LYS A 389 -45.24 6.11 -8.32
CA LYS A 389 -46.46 6.24 -7.50
C LYS A 389 -47.09 7.61 -7.69
N ALA A 390 -46.33 8.69 -7.63
CA ALA A 390 -46.79 10.06 -7.91
C ALA A 390 -47.34 10.20 -9.33
N ALA A 391 -46.60 9.70 -10.32
CA ALA A 391 -46.96 9.81 -11.72
C ALA A 391 -48.23 9.01 -12.12
N ARG A 392 -48.61 7.98 -11.38
CA ARG A 392 -49.80 7.15 -11.65
C ARG A 392 -51.01 7.55 -10.82
N MET A 393 -50.95 8.58 -9.99
CA MET A 393 -52.02 9.03 -9.12
C MET A 393 -53.24 9.48 -9.93
N ASN A 394 -54.44 9.09 -9.49
CA ASN A 394 -55.71 9.51 -10.11
C ASN A 394 -56.04 10.97 -9.73
N PRO A 395 -56.25 11.91 -10.67
CA PRO A 395 -56.55 13.30 -10.36
C PRO A 395 -57.78 13.48 -9.45
N ILE A 396 -58.81 12.67 -9.66
CA ILE A 396 -60.07 12.78 -8.91
C ILE A 396 -59.86 12.39 -7.44
N GLU A 397 -59.10 11.29 -7.20
CA GLU A 397 -58.79 10.83 -5.85
C GLU A 397 -57.83 11.80 -5.14
N ALA A 398 -56.86 12.31 -5.87
CA ALA A 398 -55.90 13.28 -5.34
C ALA A 398 -56.52 14.62 -4.90
N LEU A 399 -57.58 15.07 -5.57
CA LEU A 399 -58.32 16.27 -5.23
C LEU A 399 -59.34 16.05 -4.08
N ARG A 400 -59.71 14.79 -3.79
CA ARG A 400 -60.64 14.43 -2.73
C ARG A 400 -59.99 14.19 -1.37
N MET A 401 -58.68 14.02 -1.35
CA MET A 401 -57.90 13.91 -0.09
C MET A 401 -57.78 15.31 0.54
N ASN A 402 -58.29 15.44 1.75
CA ASN A 402 -58.17 16.67 2.56
C ASN A 402 -56.77 16.76 3.18
#